data_54b477a0bea075b99ca8d111b9a9b961
#
_entry.id   54b477a0bea075b99ca8d111b9a9b961
#
_cell.length_a   1.000
_cell.length_b   1.000
_cell.length_c   1.000
_cell.angle_alpha   90.00
_cell.angle_beta   90.00
_cell.angle_gamma   90.00
#
_symmetry.space_group_name_H-M   'P 1'
#
loop_
_entity.id
_entity.type
_entity.pdbx_description
1 polymer ?
#
loop_
_entity_poly.entity_id
_entity_poly.type
_entity_poly.pdbx_seq_one_letter_code
_entity_poly.pdbx_strand_id
1 'polypeptide(L)'
;MRKNFGAKPWTYPQPVFILATYNEDGTPNAMNAAWGGISEDTELSMCISAEHKTTANILARKAFTVSMATAEQTVACDYVGIESGNKVADKVAKAGWHTTKSEFVDAPLIDELPMAVECRLVSYDPESCRLVGEIVNVSADESVLDENGKIDPDKLRDRKSVV
;
A
#
# COMPACT_ATOMS: atom_id res chain seq x y z
N MET A 1 -9.12 36.05 -6.54
CA MET A 1 -8.67 35.86 -7.93
C MET A 1 -8.05 34.49 -8.06
N ARG A 2 -8.39 33.68 -9.10
CA ARG A 2 -7.79 32.36 -9.34
C ARG A 2 -6.56 32.52 -10.25
N LYS A 3 -5.54 31.68 -10.02
CA LYS A 3 -4.36 31.59 -10.89
C LYS A 3 -4.42 30.27 -11.67
N ASN A 4 -4.11 30.29 -12.95
CA ASN A 4 -4.06 29.11 -13.81
C ASN A 4 -2.64 28.51 -13.82
N PHE A 5 -2.55 27.17 -13.70
CA PHE A 5 -1.28 26.43 -13.63
C PHE A 5 -1.09 25.48 -14.81
N GLY A 6 -2.03 25.41 -15.76
CA GLY A 6 -2.04 24.42 -16.83
C GLY A 6 -2.38 23.02 -16.32
N ALA A 7 -2.10 21.99 -17.14
CA ALA A 7 -2.30 20.60 -16.77
C ALA A 7 -1.24 20.17 -15.75
N LYS A 8 -1.65 19.81 -14.55
CA LYS A 8 -0.79 19.33 -13.45
C LYS A 8 -1.50 18.19 -12.72
N PRO A 9 -0.78 17.15 -12.25
CA PRO A 9 -1.36 16.05 -11.49
C PRO A 9 -1.56 16.41 -10.01
N TRP A 10 -2.15 17.57 -9.73
CA TRP A 10 -2.29 18.12 -8.40
C TRP A 10 -3.72 17.89 -7.86
N THR A 11 -3.85 16.92 -6.99
CA THR A 11 -5.06 16.69 -6.20
C THR A 11 -4.68 16.49 -4.74
N TYR A 12 -5.47 17.03 -3.82
CA TYR A 12 -5.20 16.98 -2.38
C TYR A 12 -6.48 16.74 -1.57
N PRO A 13 -6.43 15.95 -0.49
CA PRO A 13 -5.30 15.13 -0.07
C PRO A 13 -5.15 13.88 -0.93
N GLN A 14 -3.95 13.29 -0.98
CA GLN A 14 -3.73 11.97 -1.55
C GLN A 14 -3.48 10.96 -0.44
N PRO A 15 -3.92 9.70 -0.59
CA PRO A 15 -3.59 8.65 0.35
C PRO A 15 -2.08 8.35 0.31
N VAL A 16 -1.55 7.81 1.39
CA VAL A 16 -0.24 7.16 1.40
C VAL A 16 -0.47 5.67 1.66
N PHE A 17 -0.51 4.91 0.57
CA PHE A 17 -0.63 3.46 0.63
C PHE A 17 0.75 2.82 0.81
N ILE A 18 0.81 1.82 1.67
CA ILE A 18 1.98 0.94 1.81
C ILE A 18 1.61 -0.42 1.22
N LEU A 19 2.16 -0.70 0.04
CA LEU A 19 1.98 -1.98 -0.62
C LEU A 19 3.01 -2.97 -0.09
N ALA A 20 2.56 -4.18 0.27
CA ALA A 20 3.47 -5.23 0.68
C ALA A 20 3.26 -6.51 -0.14
N THR A 21 4.36 -7.18 -0.45
CA THR A 21 4.44 -8.38 -1.30
C THR A 21 5.56 -9.29 -0.84
N TYR A 22 5.54 -10.56 -1.23
CA TYR A 22 6.72 -11.41 -1.08
C TYR A 22 7.60 -11.38 -2.32
N ASN A 23 8.91 -11.32 -2.11
CA ASN A 23 9.94 -11.60 -3.11
C ASN A 23 9.87 -13.08 -3.54
N GLU A 24 10.64 -13.44 -4.58
CA GLU A 24 10.73 -14.82 -5.07
C GLU A 24 11.22 -15.79 -3.98
N ASP A 25 12.16 -15.37 -3.16
CA ASP A 25 12.73 -16.12 -2.05
C ASP A 25 11.84 -16.18 -0.79
N GLY A 26 10.67 -15.55 -0.83
CA GLY A 26 9.72 -15.48 0.29
C GLY A 26 9.99 -14.36 1.30
N THR A 27 11.03 -13.55 1.12
CA THR A 27 11.26 -12.38 1.98
C THR A 27 10.25 -11.27 1.68
N PRO A 28 9.84 -10.46 2.68
CA PRO A 28 8.88 -9.38 2.47
C PRO A 28 9.53 -8.19 1.76
N ASN A 29 8.74 -7.52 0.92
CA ASN A 29 9.09 -6.24 0.32
C ASN A 29 7.90 -5.28 0.46
N ALA A 30 8.16 -4.00 0.68
CA ALA A 30 7.14 -2.96 0.74
C ALA A 30 7.55 -1.71 -0.06
N MET A 31 6.56 -0.95 -0.51
CA MET A 31 6.76 0.38 -1.10
C MET A 31 5.59 1.29 -0.75
N ASN A 32 5.78 2.60 -0.81
CA ASN A 32 4.65 3.52 -0.76
C ASN A 32 4.12 3.86 -2.16
N ALA A 33 2.83 4.19 -2.23
CA ALA A 33 2.16 4.68 -3.42
C ALA A 33 1.06 5.68 -3.03
N ALA A 34 0.81 6.68 -3.89
CA ALA A 34 -0.19 7.71 -3.62
C ALA A 34 -1.26 7.82 -4.72
N TRP A 35 -0.99 7.28 -5.90
CA TRP A 35 -1.91 7.40 -7.04
C TRP A 35 -2.82 6.20 -7.14
N GLY A 36 -3.88 6.18 -6.31
CA GLY A 36 -4.83 5.08 -6.26
C GLY A 36 -6.01 5.34 -5.35
N GLY A 37 -6.94 4.40 -5.34
CA GLY A 37 -8.14 4.42 -4.53
C GLY A 37 -9.09 3.29 -4.89
N ILE A 38 -10.24 3.27 -4.22
CA ILE A 38 -11.35 2.35 -4.54
C ILE A 38 -11.85 2.67 -5.94
N SER A 39 -11.98 1.65 -6.78
CA SER A 39 -12.47 1.77 -8.16
C SER A 39 -13.85 1.10 -8.37
N GLU A 40 -14.19 0.11 -7.54
CA GLU A 40 -15.49 -0.56 -7.46
C GLU A 40 -15.73 -1.02 -6.01
N ASP A 41 -16.91 -1.56 -5.69
CA ASP A 41 -17.28 -2.00 -4.33
C ASP A 41 -16.26 -2.95 -3.69
N THR A 42 -15.62 -3.78 -4.51
CA THR A 42 -14.60 -4.77 -4.10
C THR A 42 -13.32 -4.67 -4.92
N GLU A 43 -13.04 -3.51 -5.52
CA GLU A 43 -11.81 -3.30 -6.28
C GLU A 43 -11.07 -2.03 -5.86
N LEU A 44 -9.77 -2.15 -5.87
CA LEU A 44 -8.82 -1.06 -5.68
C LEU A 44 -7.96 -0.93 -6.94
N SER A 45 -7.81 0.30 -7.44
CA SER A 45 -6.91 0.56 -8.57
C SER A 45 -5.86 1.59 -8.21
N MET A 46 -4.67 1.44 -8.79
CA MET A 46 -3.57 2.38 -8.59
C MET A 46 -2.65 2.43 -9.79
N CYS A 47 -1.86 3.50 -9.89
CA CYS A 47 -0.82 3.65 -10.90
C CYS A 47 0.55 3.35 -10.26
N ILE A 48 1.19 2.26 -10.68
CA ILE A 48 2.53 1.88 -10.23
C ILE A 48 3.40 1.48 -11.43
N SER A 49 4.64 2.01 -11.50
CA SER A 49 5.55 1.72 -12.60
C SER A 49 5.95 0.25 -12.67
N ALA A 50 6.10 -0.27 -13.90
CA ALA A 50 6.58 -1.63 -14.18
C ALA A 50 7.99 -1.90 -13.61
N GLU A 51 8.80 -0.87 -13.41
CA GLU A 51 10.18 -0.99 -12.93
C GLU A 51 10.30 -1.28 -11.43
N HIS A 52 9.22 -1.10 -10.66
CA HIS A 52 9.24 -1.38 -9.23
C HIS A 52 9.33 -2.87 -8.94
N LYS A 53 10.16 -3.23 -7.96
CA LYS A 53 10.24 -4.61 -7.44
C LYS A 53 8.86 -5.12 -7.00
N THR A 54 8.07 -4.25 -6.38
CA THR A 54 6.71 -4.57 -5.93
C THR A 54 5.81 -4.94 -7.09
N THR A 55 5.88 -4.25 -8.24
CA THR A 55 5.12 -4.60 -9.44
C THR A 55 5.50 -5.99 -9.95
N ALA A 56 6.79 -6.29 -10.06
CA ALA A 56 7.27 -7.61 -10.46
C ALA A 56 6.77 -8.71 -9.50
N ASN A 57 6.82 -8.45 -8.19
CA ASN A 57 6.33 -9.37 -7.17
C ASN A 57 4.82 -9.62 -7.29
N ILE A 58 4.01 -8.56 -7.47
CA ILE A 58 2.56 -8.68 -7.67
C ILE A 58 2.24 -9.52 -8.91
N LEU A 59 2.95 -9.30 -10.00
CA LEU A 59 2.75 -10.07 -11.24
C LEU A 59 3.10 -11.55 -11.05
N ALA A 60 4.13 -11.86 -10.25
CA ALA A 60 4.54 -13.23 -9.97
C ALA A 60 3.61 -13.92 -8.97
N ARG A 61 3.30 -13.27 -7.84
CA ARG A 61 2.52 -13.83 -6.72
C ARG A 61 1.01 -13.72 -6.91
N LYS A 62 0.55 -12.84 -7.81
CA LYS A 62 -0.86 -12.51 -8.02
C LYS A 62 -1.58 -12.00 -6.78
N ALA A 63 -0.84 -11.47 -5.82
CA ALA A 63 -1.33 -11.04 -4.52
C ALA A 63 -0.49 -9.89 -3.94
N PHE A 64 -1.13 -9.05 -3.14
CA PHE A 64 -0.50 -7.96 -2.41
C PHE A 64 -1.40 -7.50 -1.27
N THR A 65 -0.84 -6.79 -0.31
CA THR A 65 -1.60 -6.06 0.72
C THR A 65 -1.38 -4.56 0.58
N VAL A 66 -2.36 -3.79 1.03
CA VAL A 66 -2.32 -2.33 1.05
C VAL A 66 -2.67 -1.86 2.45
N SER A 67 -1.70 -1.31 3.15
CA SER A 67 -1.91 -0.68 4.45
C SER A 67 -1.92 0.84 4.31
N MET A 68 -2.56 1.52 5.26
CA MET A 68 -2.54 2.98 5.37
C MET A 68 -1.33 3.40 6.19
N ALA A 69 -0.54 4.34 5.68
CA ALA A 69 0.56 4.92 6.45
C ALA A 69 0.00 5.69 7.64
N THR A 70 0.54 5.45 8.83
CA THR A 70 0.14 6.16 10.05
C THR A 70 1.13 7.27 10.39
N ALA A 71 0.69 8.26 11.18
CA ALA A 71 1.54 9.34 11.63
C ALA A 71 2.74 8.84 12.45
N GLU A 72 2.58 7.74 13.19
CA GLU A 72 3.61 7.14 14.03
C GLU A 72 4.69 6.44 13.19
N GLN A 73 4.30 5.85 12.05
CA GLN A 73 5.18 5.11 11.15
C GLN A 73 5.72 5.96 9.98
N THR A 74 5.56 7.30 10.02
CA THR A 74 5.91 8.19 8.90
C THR A 74 7.33 7.96 8.36
N VAL A 75 8.32 7.83 9.25
CA VAL A 75 9.73 7.65 8.86
C VAL A 75 9.95 6.32 8.14
N ALA A 76 9.38 5.24 8.66
CA ALA A 76 9.49 3.91 8.07
C ALA A 76 8.72 3.85 6.73
N CYS A 77 7.53 4.47 6.65
CA CYS A 77 6.74 4.57 5.42
C CYS A 77 7.49 5.35 4.33
N ASP A 78 8.16 6.45 4.69
CA ASP A 78 8.97 7.23 3.76
C ASP A 78 10.19 6.44 3.29
N TYR A 79 10.90 5.80 4.22
CA TYR A 79 12.06 4.96 3.92
C TYR A 79 11.75 3.87 2.88
N VAL A 80 10.66 3.10 3.05
CA VAL A 80 10.30 2.04 2.08
C VAL A 80 9.84 2.60 0.74
N GLY A 81 9.48 3.88 0.66
CA GLY A 81 9.16 4.59 -0.57
C GLY A 81 10.40 5.08 -1.31
N ILE A 82 11.41 5.57 -0.59
CA ILE A 82 12.66 6.09 -1.15
C ILE A 82 13.57 4.94 -1.60
N GLU A 83 13.70 3.89 -0.77
CA GLU A 83 14.58 2.77 -1.07
C GLU A 83 13.96 1.79 -2.08
N SER A 84 14.71 1.49 -3.12
CA SER A 84 14.29 0.51 -4.12
C SER A 84 14.49 -0.92 -3.64
N GLY A 85 13.44 -1.76 -3.68
CA GLY A 85 13.54 -3.20 -3.42
C GLY A 85 14.43 -3.96 -4.40
N ASN A 86 14.75 -3.38 -5.55
CA ASN A 86 15.75 -3.92 -6.48
C ASN A 86 17.21 -3.73 -5.98
N LYS A 87 17.44 -2.83 -5.02
CA LYS A 87 18.77 -2.53 -4.46
C LYS A 87 18.89 -2.97 -3.01
N VAL A 88 17.82 -2.88 -2.24
CA VAL A 88 17.79 -3.17 -0.80
C VAL A 88 16.75 -4.26 -0.55
N ALA A 89 17.19 -5.52 -0.55
CA ALA A 89 16.29 -6.67 -0.43
C ALA A 89 15.63 -6.77 0.96
N ASP A 90 16.34 -6.35 2.01
CA ASP A 90 15.92 -6.41 3.42
C ASP A 90 15.33 -5.08 3.94
N LYS A 91 14.78 -4.24 3.04
CA LYS A 91 14.32 -2.89 3.42
C LYS A 91 13.17 -2.89 4.43
N VAL A 92 12.31 -3.92 4.46
CA VAL A 92 11.24 -4.05 5.45
C VAL A 92 11.82 -4.20 6.86
N ALA A 93 12.80 -5.10 7.02
CA ALA A 93 13.50 -5.26 8.30
C ALA A 93 14.31 -4.01 8.70
N LYS A 94 14.95 -3.34 7.73
CA LYS A 94 15.67 -2.08 7.96
C LYS A 94 14.74 -0.91 8.34
N ALA A 95 13.49 -0.93 7.90
CA ALA A 95 12.46 0.00 8.36
C ALA A 95 12.03 -0.26 9.81
N GLY A 96 12.48 -1.36 10.42
CA GLY A 96 12.09 -1.79 11.76
C GLY A 96 10.74 -2.51 11.78
N TRP A 97 10.28 -3.00 10.64
CA TRP A 97 8.98 -3.65 10.51
C TRP A 97 9.08 -5.17 10.58
N HIS A 98 8.05 -5.76 11.20
CA HIS A 98 7.77 -7.19 11.22
C HIS A 98 6.60 -7.49 10.28
N THR A 99 6.47 -8.75 9.90
CA THR A 99 5.39 -9.15 9.00
C THR A 99 4.79 -10.49 9.41
N THR A 100 3.47 -10.56 9.33
CA THR A 100 2.70 -11.78 9.45
C THR A 100 2.14 -12.17 8.07
N LYS A 101 2.08 -13.46 7.76
CA LYS A 101 1.49 -13.92 6.49
C LYS A 101 -0.02 -13.75 6.53
N SER A 102 -0.60 -13.18 5.46
CA SER A 102 -2.05 -13.17 5.29
C SER A 102 -2.61 -14.59 5.18
N GLU A 103 -3.78 -14.81 5.77
CA GLU A 103 -4.55 -16.06 5.63
C GLU A 103 -5.34 -16.10 4.31
N PHE A 104 -5.57 -14.95 3.67
CA PHE A 104 -6.45 -14.80 2.52
C PHE A 104 -5.70 -14.70 1.19
N VAL A 105 -4.47 -14.18 1.21
CA VAL A 105 -3.66 -13.96 0.00
C VAL A 105 -2.20 -14.31 0.24
N ASP A 106 -1.44 -14.61 -0.83
CA ASP A 106 0.02 -14.87 -0.73
C ASP A 106 0.82 -13.57 -0.64
N ALA A 107 0.57 -12.81 0.43
CA ALA A 107 1.23 -11.54 0.69
C ALA A 107 1.42 -11.30 2.21
N PRO A 108 2.39 -10.47 2.63
CA PRO A 108 2.61 -10.16 4.04
C PRO A 108 1.69 -9.03 4.52
N LEU A 109 1.25 -9.11 5.77
CA LEU A 109 0.74 -7.98 6.55
C LEU A 109 1.91 -7.34 7.28
N ILE A 110 1.95 -6.02 7.39
CA ILE A 110 2.94 -5.27 8.17
C ILE A 110 2.36 -5.06 9.56
N ASP A 111 2.99 -5.65 10.57
CA ASP A 111 2.45 -5.73 11.94
C ASP A 111 2.36 -4.35 12.63
N GLU A 112 3.21 -3.38 12.24
CA GLU A 112 3.22 -2.01 12.76
C GLU A 112 2.17 -1.08 12.09
N LEU A 113 1.47 -1.57 11.07
CA LEU A 113 0.40 -0.82 10.40
C LEU A 113 -0.96 -1.46 10.73
N PRO A 114 -1.82 -0.76 11.48
CA PRO A 114 -2.97 -1.39 12.15
C PRO A 114 -4.14 -1.74 11.21
N MET A 115 -4.04 -1.49 9.92
CA MET A 115 -5.07 -1.83 8.93
C MET A 115 -4.43 -2.27 7.63
N ALA A 116 -4.96 -3.32 7.03
CA ALA A 116 -4.57 -3.81 5.72
C ALA A 116 -5.77 -4.22 4.88
N VAL A 117 -5.73 -3.86 3.59
CA VAL A 117 -6.61 -4.36 2.53
C VAL A 117 -5.85 -5.46 1.81
N GLU A 118 -6.40 -6.67 1.78
CA GLU A 118 -5.76 -7.87 1.24
C GLU A 118 -6.31 -8.14 -0.15
N CYS A 119 -5.43 -8.08 -1.16
CA CYS A 119 -5.84 -8.02 -2.56
C CYS A 119 -5.27 -9.16 -3.40
N ARG A 120 -6.10 -9.62 -4.35
CA ARG A 120 -5.69 -10.49 -5.46
C ARG A 120 -5.57 -9.67 -6.74
N LEU A 121 -4.51 -9.87 -7.51
CA LEU A 121 -4.32 -9.18 -8.77
C LEU A 121 -5.44 -9.55 -9.78
N VAL A 122 -6.15 -8.56 -10.28
CA VAL A 122 -7.09 -8.68 -11.41
C VAL A 122 -6.38 -8.42 -12.73
N SER A 123 -5.73 -7.25 -12.85
CA SER A 123 -5.02 -6.86 -14.07
C SER A 123 -3.89 -5.87 -13.79
N TYR A 124 -2.94 -5.83 -14.71
CA TYR A 124 -1.91 -4.81 -14.78
C TYR A 124 -1.66 -4.45 -16.25
N ASP A 125 -1.75 -3.17 -16.56
CA ASP A 125 -1.41 -2.62 -17.86
C ASP A 125 -0.08 -1.87 -17.78
N PRO A 126 1.01 -2.37 -18.41
CA PRO A 126 2.32 -1.74 -18.33
C PRO A 126 2.42 -0.41 -19.10
N GLU A 127 1.54 -0.15 -20.08
CA GLU A 127 1.55 1.11 -20.84
C GLU A 127 1.00 2.27 -20.02
N SER A 128 -0.12 2.06 -19.31
CA SER A 128 -0.73 3.05 -18.43
C SER A 128 -0.24 2.95 -16.98
N CYS A 129 0.56 1.93 -16.64
CA CYS A 129 0.96 1.58 -15.28
C CYS A 129 -0.22 1.26 -14.35
N ARG A 130 -1.40 0.96 -14.90
CA ARG A 130 -2.61 0.72 -14.12
C ARG A 130 -2.66 -0.70 -13.57
N LEU A 131 -2.70 -0.79 -12.26
CA LEU A 131 -2.94 -2.02 -11.50
C LEU A 131 -4.36 -2.01 -10.97
N VAL A 132 -5.04 -3.16 -11.07
CA VAL A 132 -6.35 -3.42 -10.46
C VAL A 132 -6.25 -4.66 -9.60
N GLY A 133 -6.70 -4.56 -8.36
CA GLY A 133 -6.77 -5.66 -7.39
C GLY A 133 -8.18 -5.84 -6.85
N GLU A 134 -8.63 -7.11 -6.79
CA GLU A 134 -9.83 -7.51 -6.06
C GLU A 134 -9.54 -7.48 -4.56
N ILE A 135 -10.36 -6.79 -3.80
CA ILE A 135 -10.33 -6.80 -2.33
C ILE A 135 -10.98 -8.09 -1.85
N VAL A 136 -10.19 -8.99 -1.28
CA VAL A 136 -10.70 -10.28 -0.76
C VAL A 136 -10.92 -10.26 0.75
N ASN A 137 -10.23 -9.36 1.46
CA ASN A 137 -10.41 -9.13 2.89
C ASN A 137 -9.90 -7.75 3.29
N VAL A 138 -10.43 -7.24 4.40
CA VAL A 138 -9.89 -6.09 5.12
C VAL A 138 -9.71 -6.51 6.56
N SER A 139 -8.50 -6.39 7.08
CA SER A 139 -8.17 -6.64 8.48
C SER A 139 -7.74 -5.37 9.18
N ALA A 140 -8.07 -5.25 10.47
CA ALA A 140 -7.68 -4.13 11.30
C ALA A 140 -7.45 -4.59 12.74
N ASP A 141 -6.49 -3.95 13.41
CA ASP A 141 -6.23 -4.13 14.83
C ASP A 141 -7.41 -3.58 15.66
N GLU A 142 -7.74 -4.24 16.77
CA GLU A 142 -8.82 -3.82 17.66
C GLU A 142 -8.61 -2.40 18.22
N SER A 143 -7.36 -1.96 18.34
CA SER A 143 -7.01 -0.61 18.83
C SER A 143 -7.55 0.52 17.96
N VAL A 144 -7.80 0.26 16.67
CA VAL A 144 -8.36 1.23 15.72
C VAL A 144 -9.86 1.07 15.47
N LEU A 145 -10.54 0.22 16.26
CA LEU A 145 -11.98 0.04 16.15
C LEU A 145 -12.73 0.98 17.10
N ASP A 146 -13.92 1.38 16.69
CA ASP A 146 -14.90 2.08 17.54
C ASP A 146 -15.65 1.11 18.48
N GLU A 147 -16.55 1.62 19.30
CA GLU A 147 -17.38 0.85 20.22
C GLU A 147 -18.34 -0.14 19.54
N ASN A 148 -18.59 0.04 18.23
CA ASN A 148 -19.44 -0.82 17.42
C ASN A 148 -18.61 -1.84 16.60
N GLY A 149 -17.30 -1.90 16.78
CA GLY A 149 -16.38 -2.77 16.05
C GLY A 149 -16.12 -2.33 14.62
N LYS A 150 -16.33 -1.05 14.28
CA LYS A 150 -16.00 -0.47 12.98
C LYS A 150 -14.66 0.26 13.05
N ILE A 151 -13.94 0.28 11.93
CA ILE A 151 -12.70 1.04 11.83
C ILE A 151 -13.00 2.53 12.04
N ASP A 152 -12.30 3.13 13.01
CA ASP A 152 -12.39 4.54 13.34
C ASP A 152 -11.23 5.29 12.67
N PRO A 153 -11.51 6.14 11.67
CA PRO A 153 -10.46 6.89 10.96
C PRO A 153 -9.63 7.81 11.86
N ASP A 154 -10.21 8.32 12.95
CA ASP A 154 -9.49 9.17 13.89
C ASP A 154 -8.49 8.36 14.73
N LYS A 155 -8.84 7.11 15.09
CA LYS A 155 -7.92 6.19 15.77
C LYS A 155 -6.86 5.64 14.83
N LEU A 156 -7.20 5.42 13.56
CA LEU A 156 -6.26 4.96 12.53
C LEU A 156 -5.13 5.97 12.32
N ARG A 157 -5.39 7.28 12.51
CA ARG A 157 -4.40 8.36 12.37
C ARG A 157 -3.63 8.27 11.05
N ASP A 158 -4.35 7.99 9.97
CA ASP A 158 -3.77 7.85 8.63
C ASP A 158 -2.96 9.07 8.22
N ARG A 159 -1.87 8.84 7.50
CA ARG A 159 -1.05 9.92 6.92
C ARG A 159 -1.52 10.23 5.52
N LYS A 160 -1.80 11.51 5.24
CA LYS A 160 -2.15 12.01 3.92
C LYS A 160 -0.96 12.74 3.30
N SER A 161 -0.65 12.43 2.06
CA SER A 161 0.37 13.15 1.30
C SER A 161 -0.14 14.52 0.86
N VAL A 162 0.69 15.53 0.96
CA VAL A 162 0.45 16.90 0.50
C VAL A 162 1.56 17.27 -0.51
N VAL A 163 1.77 16.44 -1.51
CA VAL A 163 2.82 16.67 -2.53
C VAL A 163 2.36 17.64 -3.63
#